data_950cace98a0453e946fe0b69542d8fe2
#
_entry.id   950cace98a0453e946fe0b69542d8fe2
#
_cell.length_a   1.000
_cell.length_b   1.000
_cell.length_c   1.000
_cell.angle_alpha   90.00
_cell.angle_beta   90.00
_cell.angle_gamma   90.00
#
_symmetry.space_group_name_H-M   'P 1'
#
loop_
_entity.id
_entity.type
_entity.pdbx_description
1 polymer ?
#
loop_
_entity_poly.entity_id
_entity_poly.type
_entity_poly.pdbx_seq_one_letter_code
_entity_poly.pdbx_strand_id
1 'polypeptide(L)'
;IWTRLLEQNPDKPEINSALAETYTAKGDMRQAVACYDRMESSMGMMEPITIEKLKLYEYMGDKEAMVAEAEKLQRTFPRNTDYMRLLGDIYLEAGNDSAALSIYNKALDLEPENGYIYLSRAGYYEKRGDTIAYNNEIRNALMNRRIDVDTKLSIFSTYIVGLMKKKQELNRVDSLFAEMLEQYPQEEPVHRLFGM
;
A
#
# COMPACT_ATOMS: atom_id res chain seq x y z
N ILE A 1 7.04 -11.08 -34.36
CA ILE A 1 8.44 -11.50 -34.13
C ILE A 1 8.54 -12.19 -32.77
N TRP A 2 8.12 -11.57 -31.64
CA TRP A 2 8.22 -12.12 -30.29
C TRP A 2 7.48 -13.45 -30.12
N THR A 3 6.25 -13.57 -30.66
CA THR A 3 5.46 -14.81 -30.60
C THR A 3 6.18 -16.01 -31.18
N ARG A 4 6.84 -15.82 -32.33
CA ARG A 4 7.64 -16.88 -32.99
C ARG A 4 8.90 -17.23 -32.19
N LEU A 5 9.51 -16.26 -31.53
CA LEU A 5 10.66 -16.49 -30.64
C LEU A 5 10.24 -17.26 -29.38
N LEU A 6 9.02 -16.97 -28.83
CA LEU A 6 8.47 -17.71 -27.70
C LEU A 6 8.21 -19.18 -28.05
N GLU A 7 7.64 -19.46 -29.24
CA GLU A 7 7.42 -20.85 -29.73
C GLU A 7 8.71 -21.68 -29.76
N GLN A 8 9.84 -21.01 -30.04
CA GLN A 8 11.16 -21.66 -30.12
C GLN A 8 11.87 -21.70 -28.75
N ASN A 9 11.50 -20.83 -27.82
CA ASN A 9 12.17 -20.67 -26.52
C ASN A 9 11.15 -20.26 -25.44
N PRO A 10 10.19 -21.12 -25.06
CA PRO A 10 9.07 -20.75 -24.20
C PRO A 10 9.50 -20.35 -22.78
N ASP A 11 10.64 -20.87 -22.34
CA ASP A 11 11.09 -20.69 -20.95
C ASP A 11 12.15 -19.58 -20.79
N LYS A 12 12.46 -18.82 -21.89
CA LYS A 12 13.44 -17.72 -21.78
C LYS A 12 12.83 -16.50 -21.09
N PRO A 13 13.35 -16.09 -19.92
CA PRO A 13 12.81 -14.98 -19.15
C PRO A 13 12.81 -13.66 -19.92
N GLU A 14 13.87 -13.38 -20.68
CA GLU A 14 13.99 -12.13 -21.45
C GLU A 14 12.92 -12.00 -22.53
N ILE A 15 12.55 -13.12 -23.15
CA ILE A 15 11.48 -13.15 -24.19
C ILE A 15 10.12 -12.95 -23.51
N ASN A 16 9.88 -13.62 -22.38
CA ASN A 16 8.64 -13.48 -21.64
C ASN A 16 8.48 -12.06 -21.06
N SER A 17 9.56 -11.43 -20.57
CA SER A 17 9.54 -10.04 -20.11
C SER A 17 9.15 -9.07 -21.23
N ALA A 18 9.85 -9.15 -22.38
CA ALA A 18 9.54 -8.29 -23.54
C ALA A 18 8.11 -8.51 -24.10
N LEU A 19 7.61 -9.73 -24.00
CA LEU A 19 6.23 -10.04 -24.38
C LEU A 19 5.23 -9.48 -23.37
N ALA A 20 5.49 -9.59 -22.06
CA ALA A 20 4.65 -9.03 -21.02
C ALA A 20 4.49 -7.51 -21.21
N GLU A 21 5.59 -6.78 -21.43
CA GLU A 21 5.57 -5.35 -21.75
C GLU A 21 4.74 -5.05 -23.02
N THR A 22 4.95 -5.87 -24.08
CA THR A 22 4.23 -5.71 -25.34
C THR A 22 2.73 -5.93 -25.17
N TYR A 23 2.31 -6.94 -24.40
CA TYR A 23 0.91 -7.22 -24.12
C TYR A 23 0.29 -6.13 -23.22
N THR A 24 1.01 -5.67 -22.23
CA THR A 24 0.59 -4.54 -21.38
C THR A 24 0.34 -3.28 -22.21
N ALA A 25 1.28 -2.95 -23.12
CA ALA A 25 1.13 -1.80 -24.03
C ALA A 25 -0.06 -1.94 -25.00
N LYS A 26 -0.47 -3.16 -25.32
CA LYS A 26 -1.65 -3.46 -26.15
C LYS A 26 -2.96 -3.52 -25.38
N GLY A 27 -2.90 -3.45 -24.06
CA GLY A 27 -4.08 -3.62 -23.21
C GLY A 27 -4.48 -5.08 -22.96
N ASP A 28 -3.65 -6.06 -23.36
CA ASP A 28 -3.93 -7.48 -23.14
C ASP A 28 -3.26 -7.96 -21.83
N MET A 29 -3.84 -7.53 -20.71
CA MET A 29 -3.30 -7.78 -19.37
C MET A 29 -3.22 -9.27 -19.02
N ARG A 30 -4.17 -10.09 -19.53
CA ARG A 30 -4.17 -11.54 -19.28
C ARG A 30 -2.97 -12.23 -19.93
N GLN A 31 -2.61 -11.83 -21.15
CA GLN A 31 -1.43 -12.39 -21.82
C GLN A 31 -0.12 -11.89 -21.17
N ALA A 32 -0.11 -10.66 -20.65
CA ALA A 32 1.02 -10.16 -19.88
C ALA A 32 1.22 -10.99 -18.60
N VAL A 33 0.16 -11.25 -17.83
CA VAL A 33 0.20 -12.14 -16.65
C VAL A 33 0.71 -13.54 -17.03
N ALA A 34 0.21 -14.13 -18.12
CA ALA A 34 0.64 -15.45 -18.56
C ALA A 34 2.14 -15.51 -18.92
N CYS A 35 2.74 -14.39 -19.37
CA CYS A 35 4.18 -14.31 -19.59
C CYS A 35 4.93 -14.31 -18.23
N TYR A 36 4.46 -13.56 -17.26
CA TYR A 36 5.03 -13.54 -15.90
C TYR A 36 4.89 -14.90 -15.20
N ASP A 37 3.77 -15.60 -15.37
CA ASP A 37 3.59 -16.95 -14.82
C ASP A 37 4.59 -17.96 -15.38
N ARG A 38 4.91 -17.87 -16.68
CA ARG A 38 5.98 -18.70 -17.29
C ARG A 38 7.34 -18.38 -16.69
N MET A 39 7.66 -17.10 -16.47
CA MET A 39 8.91 -16.69 -15.83
C MET A 39 9.00 -17.28 -14.41
N GLU A 40 7.94 -17.15 -13.61
CA GLU A 40 7.91 -17.70 -12.25
C GLU A 40 7.95 -19.24 -12.23
N SER A 41 7.40 -19.91 -13.25
CA SER A 41 7.46 -21.37 -13.37
C SER A 41 8.89 -21.86 -13.61
N SER A 42 9.72 -21.10 -14.31
CA SER A 42 11.10 -21.45 -14.63
C SER A 42 12.12 -21.00 -13.57
N MET A 43 11.89 -19.85 -12.94
CA MET A 43 12.85 -19.18 -12.05
C MET A 43 12.44 -19.20 -10.59
N GLY A 44 11.22 -19.64 -10.28
CA GLY A 44 10.59 -19.48 -8.98
C GLY A 44 9.96 -18.09 -8.80
N MET A 45 9.35 -17.89 -7.64
CA MET A 45 8.71 -16.63 -7.30
C MET A 45 9.74 -15.50 -7.22
N MET A 46 9.45 -14.40 -7.87
CA MET A 46 10.27 -13.18 -7.91
C MET A 46 9.43 -11.97 -7.52
N GLU A 47 9.87 -11.25 -6.48
CA GLU A 47 9.17 -10.06 -5.98
C GLU A 47 8.80 -9.05 -7.09
N PRO A 48 9.73 -8.62 -7.99
CA PRO A 48 9.38 -7.65 -9.03
C PRO A 48 8.28 -8.15 -9.96
N ILE A 49 8.27 -9.44 -10.29
CA ILE A 49 7.25 -10.06 -11.15
C ILE A 49 5.90 -10.06 -10.42
N THR A 50 5.88 -10.45 -9.14
CA THR A 50 4.66 -10.43 -8.34
C THR A 50 4.07 -9.01 -8.24
N ILE A 51 4.90 -7.99 -8.06
CA ILE A 51 4.45 -6.59 -8.03
C ILE A 51 3.86 -6.16 -9.38
N GLU A 52 4.48 -6.54 -10.50
CA GLU A 52 3.90 -6.25 -11.83
C GLU A 52 2.57 -6.99 -12.05
N LYS A 53 2.45 -8.25 -11.65
CA LYS A 53 1.19 -9.00 -11.71
C LYS A 53 0.10 -8.34 -10.86
N LEU A 54 0.41 -7.87 -9.67
CA LEU A 54 -0.55 -7.13 -8.82
C LEU A 54 -1.10 -5.89 -9.53
N LYS A 55 -0.25 -5.08 -10.17
CA LYS A 55 -0.69 -3.91 -10.97
C LYS A 55 -1.61 -4.31 -12.13
N LEU A 56 -1.31 -5.42 -12.81
CA LEU A 56 -2.14 -5.92 -13.90
C LEU A 56 -3.50 -6.41 -13.40
N TYR A 57 -3.55 -7.12 -12.27
CA TYR A 57 -4.79 -7.55 -11.64
C TYR A 57 -5.62 -6.37 -11.12
N GLU A 58 -4.98 -5.36 -10.54
CA GLU A 58 -5.62 -4.10 -10.15
C GLU A 58 -6.30 -3.42 -11.36
N TYR A 59 -5.57 -3.28 -12.46
CA TYR A 59 -6.11 -2.73 -13.71
C TYR A 59 -7.30 -3.53 -14.24
N MET A 60 -7.28 -4.86 -14.12
CA MET A 60 -8.40 -5.74 -14.52
C MET A 60 -9.54 -5.76 -13.49
N GLY A 61 -9.36 -5.21 -12.30
CA GLY A 61 -10.32 -5.31 -11.20
C GLY A 61 -10.45 -6.73 -10.61
N ASP A 62 -9.46 -7.58 -10.84
CA ASP A 62 -9.44 -8.98 -10.39
C ASP A 62 -8.93 -9.09 -8.94
N LYS A 63 -9.81 -8.79 -8.00
CA LYS A 63 -9.50 -8.76 -6.57
C LYS A 63 -9.09 -10.13 -6.01
N GLU A 64 -9.65 -11.20 -6.54
CA GLU A 64 -9.34 -12.56 -6.11
C GLU A 64 -7.89 -12.92 -6.48
N ALA A 65 -7.48 -12.60 -7.71
CA ALA A 65 -6.11 -12.79 -8.15
C ALA A 65 -5.12 -11.90 -7.40
N MET A 66 -5.49 -10.64 -7.10
CA MET A 66 -4.69 -9.75 -6.25
C MET A 66 -4.44 -10.35 -4.88
N VAL A 67 -5.47 -10.86 -4.22
CA VAL A 67 -5.34 -11.52 -2.91
C VAL A 67 -4.40 -12.71 -3.00
N ALA A 68 -4.58 -13.59 -3.99
CA ALA A 68 -3.75 -14.79 -4.13
C ALA A 68 -2.27 -14.47 -4.34
N GLU A 69 -1.95 -13.46 -5.15
CA GLU A 69 -0.57 -13.01 -5.39
C GLU A 69 0.04 -12.33 -4.16
N ALA A 70 -0.71 -11.47 -3.46
CA ALA A 70 -0.23 -10.82 -2.25
C ALA A 70 0.00 -11.81 -1.11
N GLU A 71 -0.87 -12.82 -0.95
CA GLU A 71 -0.66 -13.92 -0.01
C GLU A 71 0.60 -14.74 -0.34
N LYS A 72 0.85 -15.00 -1.63
CA LYS A 72 2.06 -15.70 -2.09
C LYS A 72 3.31 -14.89 -1.71
N LEU A 73 3.28 -13.57 -1.94
CA LEU A 73 4.37 -12.66 -1.56
C LEU A 73 4.61 -12.70 -0.04
N GLN A 74 3.55 -12.56 0.76
CA GLN A 74 3.64 -12.58 2.21
C GLN A 74 4.12 -13.94 2.76
N ARG A 75 3.70 -15.07 2.16
CA ARG A 75 4.20 -16.39 2.54
C ARG A 75 5.69 -16.56 2.25
N THR A 76 6.18 -16.00 1.16
CA THR A 76 7.61 -16.04 0.79
C THR A 76 8.45 -15.14 1.70
N PHE A 77 7.92 -14.01 2.13
CA PHE A 77 8.59 -13.05 3.01
C PHE A 77 7.79 -12.81 4.31
N PRO A 78 7.70 -13.82 5.20
CA PRO A 78 6.73 -13.83 6.30
C PRO A 78 6.99 -12.80 7.40
N ARG A 79 8.14 -12.14 7.40
CA ARG A 79 8.51 -11.08 8.35
C ARG A 79 8.60 -9.69 7.73
N ASN A 80 8.31 -9.56 6.44
CA ASN A 80 8.30 -8.27 5.78
C ASN A 80 6.97 -7.56 6.07
N THR A 81 7.03 -6.52 6.89
CA THR A 81 5.84 -5.78 7.36
C THR A 81 5.21 -4.94 6.26
N ASP A 82 5.97 -4.52 5.24
CA ASP A 82 5.43 -3.80 4.09
C ASP A 82 4.58 -4.73 3.21
N TYR A 83 4.99 -6.00 3.05
CA TYR A 83 4.14 -6.97 2.33
C TYR A 83 2.93 -7.40 3.15
N MET A 84 3.02 -7.43 4.48
CA MET A 84 1.84 -7.60 5.33
C MET A 84 0.89 -6.43 5.19
N ARG A 85 1.39 -5.19 5.17
CA ARG A 85 0.59 -4.00 4.94
C ARG A 85 -0.09 -4.04 3.57
N LEU A 86 0.68 -4.33 2.51
CA LEU A 86 0.15 -4.48 1.15
C LEU A 86 -0.98 -5.53 1.08
N LEU A 87 -0.78 -6.70 1.70
CA LEU A 87 -1.81 -7.75 1.78
C LEU A 87 -3.05 -7.25 2.54
N GLY A 88 -2.84 -6.50 3.63
CA GLY A 88 -3.92 -5.89 4.40
C GLY A 88 -4.74 -4.89 3.57
N ASP A 89 -4.06 -4.03 2.81
CA ASP A 89 -4.70 -3.06 1.91
C ASP A 89 -5.54 -3.78 0.83
N ILE A 90 -5.00 -4.85 0.24
CA ILE A 90 -5.69 -5.68 -0.76
C ILE A 90 -6.89 -6.42 -0.14
N TYR A 91 -6.76 -6.99 1.06
CA TYR A 91 -7.89 -7.59 1.78
C TYR A 91 -9.01 -6.57 2.05
N LEU A 92 -8.65 -5.36 2.47
CA LEU A 92 -9.60 -4.29 2.73
C LEU A 92 -10.35 -3.87 1.46
N GLU A 93 -9.65 -3.79 0.33
CA GLU A 93 -10.23 -3.51 -0.98
C GLU A 93 -11.13 -4.65 -1.48
N ALA A 94 -10.74 -5.89 -1.24
CA ALA A 94 -11.54 -7.07 -1.54
C ALA A 94 -12.75 -7.25 -0.61
N GLY A 95 -12.88 -6.42 0.44
CA GLY A 95 -13.98 -6.51 1.41
C GLY A 95 -13.75 -7.53 2.52
N ASN A 96 -12.54 -8.08 2.64
CA ASN A 96 -12.16 -9.01 3.70
C ASN A 96 -11.61 -8.25 4.92
N ASP A 97 -12.48 -7.44 5.54
CA ASP A 97 -12.13 -6.51 6.61
C ASP A 97 -11.46 -7.21 7.81
N SER A 98 -11.93 -8.43 8.15
CA SER A 98 -11.37 -9.19 9.29
C SER A 98 -9.92 -9.62 9.04
N ALA A 99 -9.62 -10.12 7.83
CA ALA A 99 -8.27 -10.50 7.45
C ALA A 99 -7.34 -9.28 7.38
N ALA A 100 -7.84 -8.14 6.85
CA ALA A 100 -7.11 -6.89 6.78
C ALA A 100 -6.66 -6.45 8.18
N LEU A 101 -7.58 -6.36 9.15
CA LEU A 101 -7.23 -5.96 10.51
C LEU A 101 -6.25 -6.93 11.18
N SER A 102 -6.46 -8.23 10.97
CA SER A 102 -5.59 -9.26 11.54
C SER A 102 -4.15 -9.12 11.05
N ILE A 103 -3.95 -8.92 9.74
CA ILE A 103 -2.61 -8.81 9.17
C ILE A 103 -1.93 -7.48 9.55
N TYR A 104 -2.66 -6.36 9.65
CA TYR A 104 -2.13 -5.10 10.15
C TYR A 104 -1.65 -5.21 11.59
N ASN A 105 -2.44 -5.85 12.48
CA ASN A 105 -2.05 -6.05 13.86
C ASN A 105 -0.78 -6.90 13.95
N LYS A 106 -0.72 -8.01 13.19
CA LYS A 106 0.48 -8.85 13.12
C LYS A 106 1.71 -8.09 12.63
N ALA A 107 1.55 -7.19 11.66
CA ALA A 107 2.64 -6.36 11.16
C ALA A 107 3.13 -5.38 12.22
N LEU A 108 2.23 -4.76 13.00
CA LEU A 108 2.58 -3.87 14.12
C LEU A 108 3.20 -4.62 15.30
N ASP A 109 2.82 -5.87 15.56
CA ASP A 109 3.47 -6.71 16.58
C ASP A 109 4.94 -6.99 16.21
N LEU A 110 5.25 -7.09 14.91
CA LEU A 110 6.63 -7.30 14.42
C LEU A 110 7.42 -5.99 14.33
N GLU A 111 6.77 -4.90 13.95
CA GLU A 111 7.40 -3.60 13.71
C GLU A 111 6.48 -2.45 14.16
N PRO A 112 6.40 -2.19 15.50
CA PRO A 112 5.54 -1.14 16.04
C PRO A 112 5.88 0.27 15.53
N GLU A 113 7.13 0.46 15.06
CA GLU A 113 7.64 1.73 14.54
C GLU A 113 7.36 1.92 13.03
N ASN A 114 6.62 1.01 12.37
CA ASN A 114 6.24 1.20 10.97
C ASN A 114 4.99 2.09 10.86
N GLY A 115 5.22 3.38 10.70
CA GLY A 115 4.17 4.41 10.66
C GLY A 115 3.16 4.23 9.53
N TYR A 116 3.56 3.62 8.41
CA TYR A 116 2.67 3.40 7.27
C TYR A 116 1.58 2.36 7.55
N ILE A 117 1.81 1.43 8.48
CA ILE A 117 0.78 0.46 8.90
C ILE A 117 -0.35 1.17 9.66
N TYR A 118 -0.02 2.18 10.47
CA TYR A 118 -1.05 3.01 11.13
C TYR A 118 -1.93 3.73 10.11
N LEU A 119 -1.36 4.23 9.00
CA LEU A 119 -2.14 4.86 7.92
C LEU A 119 -3.09 3.87 7.23
N SER A 120 -2.60 2.68 6.88
CA SER A 120 -3.44 1.63 6.30
C SER A 120 -4.57 1.23 7.26
N ARG A 121 -4.26 1.08 8.55
CA ARG A 121 -5.26 0.75 9.58
C ARG A 121 -6.23 1.91 9.84
N ALA A 122 -5.81 3.17 9.67
CA ALA A 122 -6.72 4.31 9.68
C ALA A 122 -7.77 4.20 8.56
N GLY A 123 -7.36 3.86 7.34
CA GLY A 123 -8.28 3.60 6.22
C GLY A 123 -9.29 2.49 6.54
N TYR A 124 -8.88 1.44 7.23
CA TYR A 124 -9.78 0.41 7.72
C TYR A 124 -10.85 0.98 8.67
N TYR A 125 -10.45 1.77 9.68
CA TYR A 125 -11.40 2.35 10.64
C TYR A 125 -12.29 3.42 10.00
N GLU A 126 -11.77 4.19 9.04
CA GLU A 126 -12.57 5.16 8.28
C GLU A 126 -13.71 4.47 7.52
N LYS A 127 -13.40 3.37 6.82
CA LYS A 127 -14.39 2.56 6.08
C LYS A 127 -15.49 2.04 7.00
N ARG A 128 -15.18 1.75 8.25
CA ARG A 128 -16.14 1.28 9.26
C ARG A 128 -16.87 2.40 10.02
N GLY A 129 -16.50 3.66 9.80
CA GLY A 129 -17.06 4.80 10.51
C GLY A 129 -16.61 4.91 11.98
N ASP A 130 -15.58 4.15 12.38
CA ASP A 130 -15.01 4.27 13.73
C ASP A 130 -14.08 5.49 13.79
N THR A 131 -14.69 6.64 14.02
CA THR A 131 -13.97 7.93 14.07
C THR A 131 -12.92 7.99 15.19
N ILE A 132 -13.17 7.32 16.32
CA ILE A 132 -12.25 7.34 17.45
C ILE A 132 -10.98 6.58 17.11
N ALA A 133 -11.12 5.35 16.61
CA ALA A 133 -9.99 4.54 16.20
C ALA A 133 -9.25 5.19 15.01
N TYR A 134 -9.97 5.70 14.01
CA TYR A 134 -9.39 6.45 12.89
C TYR A 134 -8.47 7.59 13.36
N ASN A 135 -8.98 8.46 14.25
CA ASN A 135 -8.22 9.60 14.75
C ASN A 135 -6.97 9.17 15.54
N ASN A 136 -7.06 8.07 16.30
CA ASN A 136 -5.92 7.53 17.03
C ASN A 136 -4.84 7.00 16.09
N GLU A 137 -5.22 6.32 15.01
CA GLU A 137 -4.28 5.84 14.01
C GLU A 137 -3.59 6.98 13.24
N ILE A 138 -4.35 8.02 12.86
CA ILE A 138 -3.77 9.23 12.25
C ILE A 138 -2.76 9.89 13.19
N ARG A 139 -3.10 10.02 14.48
CA ARG A 139 -2.16 10.55 15.48
C ARG A 139 -0.89 9.69 15.59
N ASN A 140 -1.03 8.36 15.66
CA ASN A 140 0.11 7.45 15.72
C ASN A 140 1.01 7.59 14.49
N ALA A 141 0.45 7.76 13.29
CA ALA A 141 1.20 8.01 12.08
C ALA A 141 1.92 9.36 12.11
N LEU A 142 1.24 10.44 12.51
CA LEU A 142 1.82 11.78 12.58
C LEU A 142 2.96 11.88 13.60
N MET A 143 2.83 11.20 14.76
CA MET A 143 3.87 11.16 15.79
C MET A 143 4.99 10.15 15.50
N ASN A 144 4.88 9.38 14.42
CA ASN A 144 5.86 8.37 14.05
C ASN A 144 7.16 9.00 13.51
N ARG A 145 8.32 8.63 14.07
CA ARG A 145 9.62 9.20 13.69
C ARG A 145 10.15 8.72 12.35
N ARG A 146 9.65 7.62 11.81
CA ARG A 146 10.10 7.06 10.52
C ARG A 146 9.37 7.66 9.32
N ILE A 147 8.24 8.32 9.53
CA ILE A 147 7.57 9.09 8.47
C ILE A 147 8.25 10.43 8.38
N ASP A 148 8.68 10.80 7.18
CA ASP A 148 9.30 12.10 6.91
C ASP A 148 8.29 13.26 7.07
N VAL A 149 8.83 14.46 7.26
CA VAL A 149 8.01 15.65 7.57
C VAL A 149 7.06 16.00 6.43
N ASP A 150 7.50 15.90 5.18
CA ASP A 150 6.67 16.24 4.01
C ASP A 150 5.46 15.28 3.90
N THR A 151 5.70 13.98 4.11
CA THR A 151 4.63 12.99 4.17
C THR A 151 3.66 13.29 5.32
N LYS A 152 4.16 13.65 6.51
CA LYS A 152 3.30 14.04 7.64
C LYS A 152 2.44 15.26 7.35
N LEU A 153 3.00 16.28 6.69
CA LEU A 153 2.24 17.46 6.29
C LEU A 153 1.13 17.12 5.30
N SER A 154 1.40 16.20 4.37
CA SER A 154 0.39 15.69 3.44
C SER A 154 -0.75 14.95 4.16
N ILE A 155 -0.40 14.05 5.11
CA ILE A 155 -1.37 13.32 5.94
C ILE A 155 -2.24 14.31 6.74
N PHE A 156 -1.59 15.28 7.40
CA PHE A 156 -2.27 16.25 8.23
C PHE A 156 -3.21 17.15 7.41
N SER A 157 -2.75 17.61 6.25
CA SER A 157 -3.58 18.40 5.32
C SER A 157 -4.81 17.61 4.85
N THR A 158 -4.62 16.35 4.49
CA THR A 158 -5.71 15.44 4.08
C THR A 158 -6.70 15.21 5.21
N TYR A 159 -6.19 15.02 6.43
CA TYR A 159 -7.00 14.86 7.64
C TYR A 159 -7.88 16.10 7.91
N ILE A 160 -7.30 17.30 7.87
CA ILE A 160 -8.04 18.56 8.05
C ILE A 160 -9.16 18.70 6.99
N VAL A 161 -8.83 18.49 5.72
CA VAL A 161 -9.82 18.55 4.63
C VAL A 161 -10.96 17.53 4.86
N GLY A 162 -10.62 16.33 5.35
CA GLY A 162 -11.60 15.30 5.71
C GLY A 162 -12.55 15.76 6.82
N LEU A 163 -12.02 16.35 7.90
CA LEU A 163 -12.83 16.90 9.00
C LEU A 163 -13.75 18.03 8.52
N MET A 164 -13.23 18.97 7.72
CA MET A 164 -14.01 20.07 7.16
C MET A 164 -15.17 19.57 6.28
N LYS A 165 -14.93 18.59 5.42
CA LYS A 165 -15.97 17.98 4.57
C LYS A 165 -17.07 17.30 5.40
N LYS A 166 -16.69 16.64 6.51
CA LYS A 166 -17.61 15.96 7.41
C LYS A 166 -18.26 16.92 8.44
N LYS A 167 -17.94 18.22 8.38
CA LYS A 167 -18.39 19.26 9.35
C LYS A 167 -18.09 18.86 10.80
N GLN A 168 -16.99 18.19 11.03
CA GLN A 168 -16.52 17.78 12.36
C GLN A 168 -15.74 18.91 13.03
N GLU A 169 -15.69 18.90 14.35
CA GLU A 169 -14.96 19.90 15.13
C GLU A 169 -13.45 19.82 14.88
N LEU A 170 -12.83 20.98 14.70
CA LEU A 170 -11.38 21.12 14.46
C LEU A 170 -10.55 21.16 15.76
N ASN A 171 -11.17 21.08 16.93
CA ASN A 171 -10.50 21.20 18.24
C ASN A 171 -9.31 20.23 18.42
N ARG A 172 -9.35 19.07 17.72
CA ARG A 172 -8.26 18.11 17.76
C ARG A 172 -7.09 18.49 16.86
N VAL A 173 -7.32 19.32 15.84
CA VAL A 173 -6.29 19.77 14.91
C VAL A 173 -5.25 20.59 15.66
N ASP A 174 -5.70 21.50 16.52
CA ASP A 174 -4.81 22.36 17.31
C ASP A 174 -3.90 21.54 18.23
N SER A 175 -4.45 20.51 18.90
CA SER A 175 -3.64 19.65 19.79
C SER A 175 -2.65 18.78 19.02
N LEU A 176 -3.06 18.18 17.88
CA LEU A 176 -2.17 17.40 17.04
C LEU A 176 -1.05 18.27 16.44
N PHE A 177 -1.41 19.50 16.09
CA PHE A 177 -0.44 20.45 15.56
C PHE A 177 0.56 20.88 16.63
N ALA A 178 0.10 21.16 17.85
CA ALA A 178 0.99 21.47 18.97
C ALA A 178 1.97 20.32 19.25
N GLU A 179 1.50 19.06 19.23
CA GLU A 179 2.35 17.88 19.36
C GLU A 179 3.37 17.77 18.20
N MET A 180 2.99 18.09 16.96
CA MET A 180 3.91 18.12 15.82
C MET A 180 4.98 19.21 15.97
N LEU A 181 4.60 20.41 16.41
CA LEU A 181 5.54 21.52 16.68
C LEU A 181 6.53 21.16 17.79
N GLU A 182 6.08 20.52 18.83
CA GLU A 182 6.95 20.06 19.93
C GLU A 182 7.96 19.01 19.45
N GLN A 183 7.54 18.13 18.53
CA GLN A 183 8.40 17.10 17.96
C GLN A 183 9.39 17.67 16.90
N TYR A 184 8.98 18.72 16.17
CA TYR A 184 9.71 19.33 15.04
C TYR A 184 9.82 20.86 15.17
N PRO A 185 10.47 21.36 16.23
CA PRO A 185 10.48 22.81 16.54
C PRO A 185 11.29 23.67 15.54
N GLN A 186 12.12 23.07 14.70
CA GLN A 186 12.98 23.75 13.73
C GLN A 186 12.51 23.61 12.28
N GLU A 187 11.41 22.86 12.04
CA GLU A 187 10.95 22.55 10.67
C GLU A 187 10.06 23.68 10.12
N GLU A 188 10.63 24.52 9.26
CA GLU A 188 9.92 25.62 8.60
C GLU A 188 8.61 25.20 7.92
N PRO A 189 8.51 24.03 7.23
CA PRO A 189 7.27 23.59 6.62
C PRO A 189 6.14 23.37 7.64
N VAL A 190 6.45 22.90 8.86
CA VAL A 190 5.48 22.73 9.94
C VAL A 190 4.94 24.07 10.41
N HIS A 191 5.82 25.07 10.61
CA HIS A 191 5.41 26.43 10.98
C HIS A 191 4.56 27.10 9.89
N ARG A 192 4.92 26.91 8.62
CA ARG A 192 4.23 27.51 7.49
C ARG A 192 2.80 26.97 7.32
N LEU A 193 2.56 25.71 7.64
CA LEU A 193 1.20 25.11 7.58
C LEU A 193 0.22 25.81 8.53
N PHE A 194 0.71 26.37 9.63
CA PHE A 194 -0.12 27.04 10.64
C PHE A 194 -0.23 28.56 10.47
N GLY A 195 0.44 29.13 9.45
CA GLY A 195 0.38 30.57 9.16
C GLY A 195 1.20 31.44 10.13
N MET A 196 2.25 30.86 10.72
CA MET A 196 3.25 31.57 11.53
C MET A 196 4.46 31.97 10.70
#